data_f0899bde5b5c1b651aa6b5fd448fb86d
#
_entry.id   f0899bde5b5c1b651aa6b5fd448fb86d
#
_cell.length_a   1.000
_cell.length_b   1.000
_cell.length_c   1.000
_cell.angle_alpha   90.00
_cell.angle_beta   90.00
_cell.angle_gamma   90.00
#
_symmetry.space_group_name_H-M   'P 1'
#
loop_
_entity.id
_entity.type
_entity.pdbx_description
1 polymer ?
#
loop_
_entity_poly.entity_id
_entity_poly.type
_entity_poly.pdbx_seq_one_letter_code
_entity_poly.pdbx_strand_id
1 'polypeptide(L)'
;MKVIFLTNVIRRMGMMQQTMEKLQQEGKLDNACACRWITDATVWEDKWQKELAGSKLVIMKWMGTGLDTPFLQRCVSLLKQLRLPFYIDAAGSKEGELAQGLTPEQLAVIKKYCMFGGEINYSNLWLYLQQLLQGETITVDEPNPIHWCGIYHPRAKKVYTDLAEYQRDFCVSGRPTAGILFYRDEWVWGDLTYQTAMIEELEAQGVNAVCVFSNGMPLEEMGMPSLTQVFNSFFCTADGVTAIDVLLNVMKFSMTTGGSINLDYLKKLNVPVLAAYTTIAPFEEWKDSFEGMNAMEVSISVSLPEFDGIIHGVPIAHKKILENGDVRYLPNMERVKRMASKAKKWAMLRHKANSEKKIAIIFHNYPPRNSNIGSAIGLDTIESIRRVLAAMRERG
;
A
#
# COMPACT_ATOMS: atom_id res chain seq x y z
N MET A 1 -27.28 16.54 15.48
CA MET A 1 -27.64 16.10 14.11
C MET A 1 -26.74 14.93 13.71
N LYS A 2 -27.30 13.83 13.18
CA LYS A 2 -26.54 12.58 13.08
C LYS A 2 -25.97 12.36 11.68
N VAL A 3 -24.66 12.43 11.55
CA VAL A 3 -23.88 11.93 10.40
C VAL A 3 -23.25 10.59 10.76
N ILE A 4 -23.34 9.60 9.89
CA ILE A 4 -22.71 8.29 10.08
C ILE A 4 -21.64 8.08 9.01
N PHE A 5 -20.43 7.78 9.44
CA PHE A 5 -19.34 7.35 8.57
C PHE A 5 -19.12 5.84 8.72
N LEU A 6 -19.20 5.11 7.62
CA LEU A 6 -19.00 3.66 7.57
C LEU A 6 -17.75 3.33 6.74
N THR A 7 -16.90 2.42 7.21
CA THR A 7 -15.76 1.94 6.44
C THR A 7 -15.33 0.53 6.86
N ASN A 8 -14.78 -0.23 5.90
CA ASN A 8 -14.12 -1.50 6.19
C ASN A 8 -12.61 -1.36 6.40
N VAL A 9 -12.07 -0.15 6.28
CA VAL A 9 -10.65 0.13 6.54
C VAL A 9 -10.50 0.62 7.98
N ILE A 10 -10.08 -0.29 8.86
CA ILE A 10 -10.03 -0.04 10.32
C ILE A 10 -9.18 1.19 10.70
N ARG A 11 -8.08 1.44 10.01
CA ARG A 11 -7.20 2.60 10.27
C ARG A 11 -7.85 3.91 9.85
N ARG A 12 -8.58 3.92 8.74
CA ARG A 12 -9.39 5.09 8.34
C ARG A 12 -10.47 5.36 9.36
N MET A 13 -11.14 4.32 9.83
CA MET A 13 -12.15 4.43 10.89
C MET A 13 -11.53 5.03 12.16
N GLY A 14 -10.36 4.54 12.58
CA GLY A 14 -9.64 5.06 13.76
C GLY A 14 -9.35 6.56 13.64
N MET A 15 -8.80 7.03 12.52
CA MET A 15 -8.51 8.46 12.31
C MET A 15 -9.78 9.30 12.22
N MET A 16 -10.81 8.82 11.51
CA MET A 16 -12.11 9.50 11.45
C MET A 16 -12.77 9.60 12.81
N GLN A 17 -12.67 8.56 13.63
CA GLN A 17 -13.20 8.56 14.99
C GLN A 17 -12.43 9.51 15.90
N GLN A 18 -11.10 9.48 15.88
CA GLN A 18 -10.27 10.38 16.69
C GLN A 18 -10.54 11.85 16.37
N THR A 19 -10.64 12.21 15.09
CA THR A 19 -10.96 13.59 14.69
C THR A 19 -12.37 13.99 15.12
N MET A 20 -13.34 13.07 15.02
CA MET A 20 -14.71 13.28 15.47
C MET A 20 -14.76 13.53 16.99
N GLU A 21 -14.18 12.64 17.77
CA GLU A 21 -14.17 12.72 19.24
C GLU A 21 -13.49 14.00 19.73
N LYS A 22 -12.37 14.39 19.11
CA LYS A 22 -11.69 15.66 19.40
C LYS A 22 -12.60 16.86 19.19
N LEU A 23 -13.27 16.93 18.04
CA LEU A 23 -14.21 18.02 17.73
C LEU A 23 -15.44 18.02 18.65
N GLN A 24 -15.93 16.87 19.06
CA GLN A 24 -17.02 16.73 20.03
C GLN A 24 -16.60 17.22 21.42
N GLN A 25 -15.40 16.86 21.88
CA GLN A 25 -14.83 17.35 23.16
C GLN A 25 -14.62 18.86 23.16
N GLU A 26 -14.25 19.42 22.00
CA GLU A 26 -14.11 20.87 21.82
C GLU A 26 -15.46 21.59 21.66
N GLY A 27 -16.58 20.88 21.67
CA GLY A 27 -17.92 21.44 21.46
C GLY A 27 -18.19 21.96 20.04
N LYS A 28 -17.35 21.58 19.08
CA LYS A 28 -17.44 22.03 17.67
C LYS A 28 -18.29 21.10 16.80
N LEU A 29 -18.52 19.87 17.23
CA LEU A 29 -19.27 18.85 16.49
C LEU A 29 -20.37 18.23 17.37
N ASP A 30 -21.52 17.98 16.76
CA ASP A 30 -22.67 17.34 17.42
C ASP A 30 -22.30 15.91 17.90
N ASN A 31 -22.65 15.60 19.14
CA ASN A 31 -22.40 14.31 19.77
C ASN A 31 -23.16 13.13 19.12
N ALA A 32 -24.13 13.39 18.24
CA ALA A 32 -24.84 12.35 17.51
C ALA A 32 -24.10 11.80 16.29
N CYS A 33 -22.97 12.42 15.87
CA CYS A 33 -22.12 11.89 14.81
C CYS A 33 -21.45 10.58 15.24
N ALA A 34 -21.28 9.64 14.30
CA ALA A 34 -20.73 8.32 14.60
C ALA A 34 -19.87 7.75 13.48
N CYS A 35 -18.80 7.05 13.85
CA CYS A 35 -18.02 6.18 12.97
C CYS A 35 -18.35 4.72 13.26
N ARG A 36 -18.40 3.89 12.21
CA ARG A 36 -18.60 2.45 12.36
C ARG A 36 -17.66 1.70 11.44
N TRP A 37 -17.01 0.72 12.02
CA TRP A 37 -16.27 -0.28 11.26
C TRP A 37 -17.21 -1.40 10.85
N ILE A 38 -17.18 -1.77 9.57
CA ILE A 38 -17.97 -2.84 8.98
C ILE A 38 -17.06 -3.73 8.14
N THR A 39 -17.40 -5.01 8.01
CA THR A 39 -16.64 -5.99 7.23
C THR A 39 -17.58 -6.80 6.34
N ASP A 40 -17.04 -7.61 5.44
CA ASP A 40 -17.81 -8.55 4.62
C ASP A 40 -18.60 -9.54 5.50
N ALA A 41 -18.11 -9.83 6.70
CA ALA A 41 -18.76 -10.70 7.68
C ALA A 41 -19.80 -9.98 8.55
N THR A 42 -20.01 -8.67 8.36
CA THR A 42 -20.99 -7.92 9.15
C THR A 42 -22.41 -8.39 8.82
N VAL A 43 -23.11 -8.89 9.84
CA VAL A 43 -24.49 -9.36 9.72
C VAL A 43 -25.46 -8.20 9.95
N TRP A 44 -26.53 -8.17 9.16
CA TRP A 44 -27.60 -7.19 9.34
C TRP A 44 -28.41 -7.50 10.61
N GLU A 45 -28.52 -6.51 11.48
CA GLU A 45 -29.33 -6.54 12.70
C GLU A 45 -30.26 -5.32 12.74
N ASP A 46 -31.34 -5.37 13.51
CA ASP A 46 -32.31 -4.27 13.66
C ASP A 46 -31.68 -2.97 14.18
N LYS A 47 -30.57 -3.07 14.91
CA LYS A 47 -29.80 -1.89 15.33
C LYS A 47 -29.33 -1.07 14.15
N TRP A 48 -28.90 -1.72 13.05
CA TRP A 48 -28.44 -1.01 11.84
C TRP A 48 -29.57 -0.24 11.17
N GLN A 49 -30.76 -0.85 11.08
CA GLN A 49 -31.93 -0.18 10.53
C GLN A 49 -32.28 1.06 11.35
N LYS A 50 -32.32 0.94 12.68
CA LYS A 50 -32.62 2.07 13.58
C LYS A 50 -31.55 3.16 13.49
N GLU A 51 -30.28 2.77 13.44
CA GLU A 51 -29.16 3.71 13.39
C GLU A 51 -29.16 4.51 12.09
N LEU A 52 -29.27 3.81 10.95
CA LEU A 52 -29.31 4.43 9.62
C LEU A 52 -30.56 5.29 9.42
N ALA A 53 -31.74 4.81 9.80
CA ALA A 53 -32.97 5.57 9.69
C ALA A 53 -32.96 6.85 10.55
N GLY A 54 -32.24 6.86 11.66
CA GLY A 54 -32.06 8.04 12.52
C GLY A 54 -30.99 9.03 12.04
N SER A 55 -30.29 8.73 10.94
CA SER A 55 -29.27 9.61 10.39
C SER A 55 -29.85 10.69 9.48
N LYS A 56 -29.06 11.76 9.22
CA LYS A 56 -29.37 12.80 8.23
C LYS A 56 -28.50 12.68 6.99
N LEU A 57 -27.34 12.01 7.11
CA LEU A 57 -26.40 11.75 6.03
C LEU A 57 -25.57 10.52 6.39
N VAL A 58 -25.30 9.68 5.40
CA VAL A 58 -24.41 8.53 5.52
C VAL A 58 -23.28 8.67 4.49
N ILE A 59 -22.04 8.63 4.98
CA ILE A 59 -20.84 8.52 4.13
C ILE A 59 -20.27 7.10 4.28
N MET A 60 -20.02 6.45 3.17
CA MET A 60 -19.43 5.12 3.17
C MET A 60 -18.19 5.08 2.29
N LYS A 61 -17.06 4.70 2.86
CA LYS A 61 -15.80 4.46 2.16
C LYS A 61 -15.45 2.97 2.25
N TRP A 62 -15.64 2.27 1.15
CA TRP A 62 -15.46 0.83 1.07
C TRP A 62 -14.26 0.47 0.17
N MET A 63 -13.43 -0.50 0.59
CA MET A 63 -12.37 -1.06 -0.22
C MET A 63 -12.58 -2.56 -0.40
N GLY A 64 -12.42 -3.08 -1.63
CA GLY A 64 -12.52 -4.50 -1.96
C GLY A 64 -13.64 -4.83 -2.91
N THR A 65 -14.28 -5.99 -2.71
CA THR A 65 -15.22 -6.64 -3.65
C THR A 65 -16.51 -5.89 -3.98
N GLY A 66 -16.61 -4.63 -3.57
CA GLY A 66 -17.70 -3.75 -3.99
C GLY A 66 -19.00 -3.90 -3.20
N LEU A 67 -20.09 -3.45 -3.81
CA LEU A 67 -21.43 -3.41 -3.19
C LEU A 67 -22.13 -4.78 -3.17
N ASP A 68 -21.41 -5.86 -3.48
CA ASP A 68 -22.02 -7.20 -3.64
C ASP A 68 -22.28 -7.91 -2.30
N THR A 69 -21.84 -7.34 -1.16
CA THR A 69 -22.13 -7.94 0.13
C THR A 69 -23.60 -7.73 0.51
N PRO A 70 -24.28 -8.74 1.10
CA PRO A 70 -25.66 -8.62 1.52
C PRO A 70 -25.91 -7.44 2.47
N PHE A 71 -24.94 -7.13 3.34
CA PHE A 71 -25.01 -6.01 4.25
C PHE A 71 -25.07 -4.66 3.50
N LEU A 72 -24.15 -4.44 2.55
CA LEU A 72 -24.11 -3.18 1.77
C LEU A 72 -25.33 -3.00 0.88
N GLN A 73 -25.77 -4.07 0.21
CA GLN A 73 -27.01 -4.04 -0.60
C GLN A 73 -28.19 -3.61 0.25
N ARG A 74 -28.30 -4.13 1.48
CA ARG A 74 -29.36 -3.77 2.40
C ARG A 74 -29.25 -2.34 2.91
N CYS A 75 -28.02 -1.86 3.19
CA CYS A 75 -27.77 -0.45 3.49
C CYS A 75 -28.26 0.47 2.37
N VAL A 76 -27.82 0.23 1.15
CA VAL A 76 -28.17 1.04 -0.03
C VAL A 76 -29.69 1.03 -0.25
N SER A 77 -30.32 -0.14 -0.17
CA SER A 77 -31.76 -0.28 -0.34
C SER A 77 -32.55 0.53 0.71
N LEU A 78 -32.15 0.46 1.98
CA LEU A 78 -32.77 1.22 3.06
C LEU A 78 -32.60 2.74 2.87
N LEU A 79 -31.39 3.20 2.55
CA LEU A 79 -31.10 4.63 2.34
C LEU A 79 -31.91 5.20 1.16
N LYS A 80 -32.02 4.44 0.07
CA LYS A 80 -32.87 4.79 -1.08
C LYS A 80 -34.35 4.84 -0.71
N GLN A 81 -34.85 3.83 0.00
CA GLN A 81 -36.25 3.76 0.44
C GLN A 81 -36.63 4.95 1.34
N LEU A 82 -35.74 5.33 2.26
CA LEU A 82 -35.94 6.42 3.20
C LEU A 82 -35.63 7.80 2.58
N ARG A 83 -35.15 7.83 1.33
CA ARG A 83 -34.70 9.07 0.63
C ARG A 83 -33.66 9.85 1.43
N LEU A 84 -32.82 9.16 2.19
CA LEU A 84 -31.76 9.78 2.97
C LEU A 84 -30.58 10.18 2.06
N PRO A 85 -29.98 11.34 2.28
CA PRO A 85 -28.72 11.69 1.61
C PRO A 85 -27.62 10.71 1.95
N PHE A 86 -26.87 10.27 0.94
CA PHE A 86 -25.70 9.43 1.14
C PHE A 86 -24.66 9.60 0.03
N TYR A 87 -23.43 9.32 0.37
CA TYR A 87 -22.32 9.10 -0.56
C TYR A 87 -21.62 7.80 -0.24
N ILE A 88 -21.45 6.95 -1.23
CA ILE A 88 -20.74 5.66 -1.14
C ILE A 88 -19.64 5.65 -2.18
N ASP A 89 -18.41 5.57 -1.73
CA ASP A 89 -17.23 5.30 -2.55
C ASP A 89 -16.81 3.84 -2.30
N ALA A 90 -17.02 3.00 -3.30
CA ALA A 90 -16.70 1.58 -3.28
C ALA A 90 -15.60 1.29 -4.31
N ALA A 91 -14.36 1.59 -3.96
CA ALA A 91 -13.21 1.31 -4.81
C ALA A 91 -13.12 -0.19 -5.12
N GLY A 92 -13.08 -0.54 -6.40
CA GLY A 92 -13.02 -1.93 -6.87
C GLY A 92 -14.37 -2.53 -7.25
N SER A 93 -15.50 -1.81 -7.06
CA SER A 93 -16.81 -2.25 -7.55
C SER A 93 -17.05 -1.80 -9.00
N LYS A 94 -17.94 -2.53 -9.71
CA LYS A 94 -18.40 -2.13 -11.04
C LYS A 94 -19.19 -0.82 -11.04
N GLU A 95 -19.84 -0.52 -9.91
CA GLU A 95 -20.67 0.68 -9.74
C GLU A 95 -19.88 1.87 -9.20
N GLY A 96 -18.67 1.66 -8.68
CA GLY A 96 -17.69 2.65 -8.23
C GLY A 96 -18.20 3.62 -7.18
N GLU A 97 -19.06 4.53 -7.55
CA GLU A 97 -19.65 5.56 -6.71
C GLU A 97 -21.17 5.57 -6.78
N LEU A 98 -21.81 5.72 -5.63
CA LEU A 98 -23.25 5.95 -5.52
C LEU A 98 -23.50 7.17 -4.62
N ALA A 99 -24.41 8.06 -5.05
CA ALA A 99 -24.82 9.20 -4.25
C ALA A 99 -26.32 9.49 -4.42
N GLN A 100 -26.93 10.05 -3.38
CA GLN A 100 -28.30 10.53 -3.38
C GLN A 100 -28.43 11.74 -2.47
N GLY A 101 -29.23 12.73 -2.89
CA GLY A 101 -29.60 13.88 -2.06
C GLY A 101 -28.44 14.87 -1.79
N LEU A 102 -27.39 14.83 -2.60
CA LEU A 102 -26.27 15.77 -2.60
C LEU A 102 -26.14 16.41 -3.99
N THR A 103 -25.76 17.69 -4.04
CA THR A 103 -25.45 18.33 -5.34
C THR A 103 -24.09 17.86 -5.87
N PRO A 104 -23.81 18.02 -7.19
CA PRO A 104 -22.49 17.68 -7.74
C PRO A 104 -21.33 18.41 -7.04
N GLU A 105 -21.53 19.67 -6.67
CA GLU A 105 -20.53 20.48 -5.97
C GLU A 105 -20.25 19.95 -4.56
N GLN A 106 -21.31 19.63 -3.80
CA GLN A 106 -21.19 19.03 -2.47
C GLN A 106 -20.48 17.70 -2.53
N LEU A 107 -20.82 16.86 -3.50
CA LEU A 107 -20.19 15.57 -3.71
C LEU A 107 -18.70 15.71 -4.04
N ALA A 108 -18.35 16.66 -4.91
CA ALA A 108 -16.96 16.93 -5.27
C ALA A 108 -16.11 17.35 -4.06
N VAL A 109 -16.65 18.17 -3.15
CA VAL A 109 -15.96 18.59 -1.93
C VAL A 109 -15.78 17.41 -0.97
N ILE A 110 -16.86 16.64 -0.71
CA ILE A 110 -16.80 15.45 0.15
C ILE A 110 -15.76 14.44 -0.39
N LYS A 111 -15.78 14.18 -1.69
CA LYS A 111 -14.82 13.30 -2.37
C LYS A 111 -13.38 13.75 -2.15
N LYS A 112 -13.10 15.04 -2.32
CA LYS A 112 -11.76 15.61 -2.11
C LYS A 112 -11.27 15.43 -0.67
N TYR A 113 -12.08 15.74 0.34
CA TYR A 113 -11.72 15.49 1.74
C TYR A 113 -11.41 14.01 2.01
N CYS A 114 -12.27 13.11 1.51
CA CYS A 114 -12.07 11.67 1.69
C CYS A 114 -10.82 11.14 0.96
N MET A 115 -10.49 11.69 -0.20
CA MET A 115 -9.37 11.24 -1.04
C MET A 115 -8.03 11.80 -0.57
N PHE A 116 -7.99 13.09 -0.20
CA PHE A 116 -6.77 13.65 0.39
C PHE A 116 -6.46 12.98 1.73
N GLY A 117 -7.47 12.83 2.60
CA GLY A 117 -7.33 12.18 3.90
C GLY A 117 -6.47 12.99 4.87
N GLY A 118 -6.13 12.37 6.00
CA GLY A 118 -5.35 13.00 7.05
C GLY A 118 -6.20 13.79 8.06
N GLU A 119 -5.61 14.09 9.22
CA GLU A 119 -6.32 14.68 10.35
C GLU A 119 -7.04 15.99 10.01
N ILE A 120 -6.37 16.88 9.27
CA ILE A 120 -6.94 18.18 8.89
C ILE A 120 -8.15 18.00 7.97
N ASN A 121 -8.01 17.21 6.91
CA ASN A 121 -9.10 16.98 5.96
C ASN A 121 -10.29 16.26 6.60
N TYR A 122 -10.06 15.30 7.48
CA TYR A 122 -11.15 14.61 8.17
C TYR A 122 -11.83 15.49 9.22
N SER A 123 -11.08 16.35 9.94
CA SER A 123 -11.67 17.34 10.82
C SER A 123 -12.56 18.32 10.05
N ASN A 124 -12.06 18.84 8.92
CA ASN A 124 -12.80 19.75 8.08
C ASN A 124 -14.02 19.08 7.43
N LEU A 125 -13.91 17.79 7.04
CA LEU A 125 -15.04 17.03 6.54
C LEU A 125 -16.19 16.96 7.56
N TRP A 126 -15.90 16.65 8.83
CA TRP A 126 -16.92 16.61 9.87
C TRP A 126 -17.65 17.95 10.04
N LEU A 127 -16.89 19.05 10.09
CA LEU A 127 -17.45 20.41 10.23
C LEU A 127 -18.23 20.82 8.98
N TYR A 128 -17.69 20.52 7.80
CA TYR A 128 -18.40 20.75 6.51
C TYR A 128 -19.76 20.06 6.47
N LEU A 129 -19.79 18.78 6.81
CA LEU A 129 -21.03 17.99 6.82
C LEU A 129 -22.05 18.52 7.82
N GLN A 130 -21.57 18.98 8.99
CA GLN A 130 -22.45 19.60 9.99
C GLN A 130 -23.06 20.90 9.47
N GLN A 131 -22.24 21.84 8.98
CA GLN A 131 -22.73 23.13 8.45
C GLN A 131 -23.67 22.91 7.24
N LEU A 132 -23.32 22.01 6.33
CA LEU A 132 -24.16 21.63 5.20
C LEU A 132 -25.56 21.19 5.62
N LEU A 133 -25.65 20.33 6.61
CA LEU A 133 -26.93 19.80 7.08
C LEU A 133 -27.73 20.79 7.95
N GLN A 134 -27.09 21.78 8.52
CA GLN A 134 -27.74 22.89 9.26
C GLN A 134 -28.22 23.99 8.33
N GLY A 135 -27.84 23.95 7.06
CA GLY A 135 -28.14 25.03 6.10
C GLY A 135 -27.36 26.31 6.41
N GLU A 136 -26.24 26.17 7.10
CA GLU A 136 -25.37 27.29 7.47
C GLU A 136 -24.45 27.68 6.31
N THR A 137 -23.90 28.89 6.37
CA THR A 137 -22.82 29.29 5.47
C THR A 137 -21.58 28.45 5.77
N ILE A 138 -21.01 27.81 4.73
CA ILE A 138 -19.80 27.03 4.87
C ILE A 138 -18.61 27.95 5.17
N THR A 139 -18.01 27.77 6.32
CA THR A 139 -16.84 28.55 6.82
C THR A 139 -15.60 27.68 7.01
N VAL A 140 -15.73 26.38 6.72
CA VAL A 140 -14.62 25.43 6.82
C VAL A 140 -13.66 25.61 5.66
N ASP A 141 -12.37 25.51 5.91
CA ASP A 141 -11.35 25.55 4.86
C ASP A 141 -11.61 24.50 3.78
N GLU A 142 -11.30 24.84 2.55
CA GLU A 142 -11.39 23.87 1.43
C GLU A 142 -10.50 22.65 1.66
N PRO A 143 -10.81 21.51 0.97
CA PRO A 143 -9.98 20.32 1.07
C PRO A 143 -8.50 20.61 0.79
N ASN A 144 -7.65 20.39 1.80
CA ASN A 144 -6.22 20.67 1.74
C ASN A 144 -5.50 19.59 0.92
N PRO A 145 -4.95 19.92 -0.25
CA PRO A 145 -4.17 18.98 -1.05
C PRO A 145 -2.92 18.53 -0.29
N ILE A 146 -2.72 17.24 -0.17
CA ILE A 146 -1.49 16.65 0.36
C ILE A 146 -0.84 15.77 -0.72
N HIS A 147 0.46 15.53 -0.58
CA HIS A 147 1.23 14.80 -1.59
C HIS A 147 0.60 13.45 -1.97
N TRP A 148 0.44 13.20 -3.27
CA TRP A 148 0.02 11.90 -3.80
C TRP A 148 1.16 10.88 -3.79
N CYS A 149 2.38 11.36 -3.94
CA CYS A 149 3.61 10.57 -3.90
C CYS A 149 4.76 11.46 -3.42
N GLY A 150 5.82 10.84 -2.98
CA GLY A 150 7.04 11.52 -2.55
C GLY A 150 7.99 10.58 -1.82
N ILE A 151 9.19 11.07 -1.53
CA ILE A 151 10.20 10.32 -0.79
C ILE A 151 10.06 10.65 0.70
N TYR A 152 9.90 9.62 1.51
CA TYR A 152 9.92 9.68 2.96
C TYR A 152 11.31 9.32 3.50
N HIS A 153 11.74 10.06 4.52
CA HIS A 153 12.92 9.72 5.31
C HIS A 153 12.70 10.12 6.78
N PRO A 154 13.02 9.27 7.78
CA PRO A 154 12.70 9.54 9.18
C PRO A 154 13.37 10.79 9.76
N ARG A 155 14.52 11.20 9.23
CA ARG A 155 15.24 12.41 9.62
C ARG A 155 14.85 13.66 8.80
N ALA A 156 14.00 13.50 7.79
CA ALA A 156 13.58 14.62 6.95
C ALA A 156 12.47 15.44 7.63
N LYS A 157 12.52 16.76 7.50
CA LYS A 157 11.49 17.68 7.98
C LYS A 157 10.38 17.94 6.95
N LYS A 158 10.53 17.43 5.74
CA LYS A 158 9.60 17.60 4.61
C LYS A 158 9.53 16.33 3.79
N VAL A 159 8.51 16.22 2.96
CA VAL A 159 8.46 15.25 1.86
C VAL A 159 9.33 15.77 0.73
N TYR A 160 10.18 14.91 0.17
CA TYR A 160 10.96 15.25 -1.01
C TYR A 160 10.17 14.88 -2.27
N THR A 161 10.08 15.84 -3.17
CA THR A 161 9.43 15.67 -4.48
C THR A 161 10.45 15.68 -5.64
N ASP A 162 11.71 15.92 -5.32
CA ASP A 162 12.84 15.88 -6.24
C ASP A 162 13.89 14.87 -5.77
N LEU A 163 14.23 13.93 -6.66
CA LEU A 163 15.18 12.85 -6.34
C LEU A 163 16.61 13.40 -6.15
N ALA A 164 17.02 14.36 -6.96
CA ALA A 164 18.39 14.90 -6.89
C ALA A 164 18.61 15.70 -5.60
N GLU A 165 17.58 16.44 -5.16
CA GLU A 165 17.61 17.11 -3.87
C GLU A 165 17.73 16.09 -2.72
N TYR A 166 16.89 15.05 -2.73
CA TYR A 166 16.94 13.97 -1.74
C TYR A 166 18.30 13.27 -1.69
N GLN A 167 18.86 12.95 -2.87
CA GLN A 167 20.15 12.28 -2.96
C GLN A 167 21.28 13.12 -2.37
N ARG A 168 21.29 14.44 -2.57
CA ARG A 168 22.28 15.35 -1.97
C ARG A 168 22.21 15.34 -0.44
N ASP A 169 20.98 15.26 0.12
CA ASP A 169 20.77 15.39 1.55
C ASP A 169 20.98 14.07 2.31
N PHE A 170 20.68 12.93 1.69
CA PHE A 170 20.61 11.64 2.37
C PHE A 170 21.45 10.51 1.76
N CYS A 171 21.85 10.62 0.49
CA CYS A 171 22.61 9.54 -0.15
C CYS A 171 24.13 9.76 -0.07
N VAL A 172 24.85 8.68 0.18
CA VAL A 172 26.31 8.66 0.17
C VAL A 172 26.80 8.19 -1.21
N SER A 173 27.63 8.99 -1.85
CA SER A 173 28.20 8.63 -3.16
C SER A 173 28.96 7.31 -3.11
N GLY A 174 28.86 6.51 -4.17
CA GLY A 174 29.51 5.19 -4.30
C GLY A 174 28.87 4.05 -3.53
N ARG A 175 27.80 4.29 -2.77
CA ARG A 175 27.00 3.21 -2.18
C ARG A 175 25.91 2.74 -3.13
N PRO A 176 25.58 1.44 -3.15
CA PRO A 176 24.42 0.95 -3.87
C PRO A 176 23.14 1.57 -3.29
N THR A 177 22.11 1.69 -4.13
CA THR A 177 20.85 2.34 -3.77
C THR A 177 19.67 1.36 -3.85
N ALA A 178 18.91 1.22 -2.79
CA ALA A 178 17.66 0.48 -2.75
C ALA A 178 16.47 1.44 -2.80
N GLY A 179 15.56 1.22 -3.77
CA GLY A 179 14.24 1.81 -3.75
C GLY A 179 13.32 1.03 -2.81
N ILE A 180 12.42 1.69 -2.12
CA ILE A 180 11.33 1.09 -1.33
C ILE A 180 10.04 1.71 -1.82
N LEU A 181 9.05 0.89 -2.19
CA LEU A 181 7.74 1.35 -2.63
C LEU A 181 6.67 0.87 -1.65
N PHE A 182 5.88 1.80 -1.10
CA PHE A 182 4.84 1.50 -0.12
C PHE A 182 3.59 2.34 -0.33
N TYR A 183 2.48 1.99 0.34
CA TYR A 183 1.22 2.70 0.17
C TYR A 183 1.21 4.08 0.83
N ARG A 184 0.71 5.09 0.09
CA ARG A 184 0.50 6.47 0.58
C ARG A 184 -0.32 6.53 1.85
N ASP A 185 -1.33 5.69 1.97
CA ASP A 185 -2.21 5.67 3.14
C ASP A 185 -1.44 5.48 4.45
N GLU A 186 -0.36 4.69 4.45
CA GLU A 186 0.48 4.50 5.64
C GLU A 186 1.22 5.78 6.03
N TRP A 187 1.67 6.56 5.03
CA TRP A 187 2.24 7.87 5.25
C TRP A 187 1.18 8.86 5.79
N VAL A 188 -0.01 8.89 5.20
CA VAL A 188 -1.14 9.74 5.65
C VAL A 188 -1.55 9.42 7.09
N TRP A 189 -1.51 8.14 7.48
CA TRP A 189 -1.87 7.70 8.83
C TRP A 189 -0.71 7.79 9.84
N GLY A 190 0.49 8.19 9.40
CA GLY A 190 1.67 8.29 10.24
C GLY A 190 2.17 6.95 10.79
N ASP A 191 1.83 5.83 10.14
CA ASP A 191 2.33 4.51 10.50
C ASP A 191 3.55 4.14 9.63
N LEU A 192 4.69 4.69 10.02
CA LEU A 192 5.93 4.60 9.26
C LEU A 192 7.01 3.80 10.00
N THR A 193 6.60 2.97 10.96
CA THR A 193 7.52 2.29 11.87
C THR A 193 8.41 1.28 11.13
N TYR A 194 7.84 0.45 10.26
CA TYR A 194 8.63 -0.53 9.52
C TYR A 194 9.40 0.10 8.36
N GLN A 195 8.89 1.16 7.74
CA GLN A 195 9.61 1.93 6.73
C GLN A 195 10.86 2.57 7.33
N THR A 196 10.71 3.20 8.49
CA THR A 196 11.84 3.74 9.27
C THR A 196 12.87 2.66 9.56
N ALA A 197 12.45 1.53 10.10
CA ALA A 197 13.33 0.41 10.41
C ALA A 197 14.07 -0.13 9.17
N MET A 198 13.39 -0.20 8.01
CA MET A 198 14.01 -0.62 6.75
C MET A 198 15.06 0.37 6.25
N ILE A 199 14.76 1.68 6.31
CA ILE A 199 15.70 2.75 5.90
C ILE A 199 16.95 2.69 6.79
N GLU A 200 16.76 2.70 8.12
CA GLU A 200 17.87 2.68 9.09
C GLU A 200 18.74 1.45 8.93
N GLU A 201 18.15 0.27 8.72
CA GLU A 201 18.91 -0.96 8.55
C GLU A 201 19.67 -1.00 7.20
N LEU A 202 19.09 -0.51 6.11
CA LEU A 202 19.78 -0.38 4.83
C LEU A 202 20.99 0.56 4.95
N GLU A 203 20.80 1.73 5.55
CA GLU A 203 21.87 2.70 5.78
C GLU A 203 22.98 2.13 6.68
N ALA A 204 22.62 1.44 7.75
CA ALA A 204 23.57 0.76 8.64
C ALA A 204 24.41 -0.30 7.90
N GLN A 205 23.83 -0.95 6.89
CA GLN A 205 24.54 -1.89 6.03
C GLN A 205 25.29 -1.23 4.86
N GLY A 206 25.28 0.11 4.75
CA GLY A 206 25.97 0.87 3.72
C GLY A 206 25.25 0.88 2.37
N VAL A 207 23.93 0.84 2.39
CA VAL A 207 23.06 0.98 1.21
C VAL A 207 22.25 2.27 1.35
N ASN A 208 22.20 3.09 0.30
CA ASN A 208 21.28 4.23 0.27
C ASN A 208 19.85 3.74 0.14
N ALA A 209 18.90 4.42 0.81
CA ALA A 209 17.49 4.09 0.74
C ALA A 209 16.71 5.24 0.10
N VAL A 210 15.88 4.95 -0.91
CA VAL A 210 14.92 5.88 -1.53
C VAL A 210 13.52 5.33 -1.27
N CYS A 211 12.87 5.79 -0.21
CA CYS A 211 11.61 5.24 0.27
C CYS A 211 10.42 6.08 -0.21
N VAL A 212 9.69 5.58 -1.20
CA VAL A 212 8.65 6.29 -1.95
C VAL A 212 7.27 5.77 -1.58
N PHE A 213 6.38 6.70 -1.22
CA PHE A 213 4.96 6.38 -1.07
C PHE A 213 4.16 6.73 -2.34
N SER A 214 3.15 5.92 -2.63
CA SER A 214 2.23 6.12 -3.75
C SER A 214 0.89 5.42 -3.51
N ASN A 215 -0.15 5.86 -4.19
CA ASN A 215 -1.45 5.18 -4.18
C ASN A 215 -1.46 3.88 -5.00
N GLY A 216 -0.54 3.74 -5.94
CA GLY A 216 -0.46 2.58 -6.81
C GLY A 216 -1.36 2.64 -8.05
N MET A 217 -2.49 3.35 -7.99
CA MET A 217 -3.41 3.51 -9.12
C MET A 217 -3.61 5.00 -9.45
N PRO A 218 -3.62 5.37 -10.73
CA PRO A 218 -3.84 6.76 -11.13
C PRO A 218 -5.30 7.19 -10.95
N LEU A 219 -5.49 8.48 -10.69
CA LEU A 219 -6.78 9.15 -10.74
C LEU A 219 -6.57 10.55 -11.31
N GLU A 220 -6.69 10.68 -12.64
CA GLU A 220 -6.36 11.90 -13.37
C GLU A 220 -7.15 13.11 -12.89
N GLU A 221 -8.46 12.94 -12.60
CA GLU A 221 -9.34 13.99 -12.09
C GLU A 221 -8.82 14.65 -10.80
N MET A 222 -8.02 13.93 -10.03
CA MET A 222 -7.44 14.37 -8.76
C MET A 222 -5.94 14.71 -8.87
N GLY A 223 -5.35 14.60 -10.07
CA GLY A 223 -3.92 14.76 -10.27
C GLY A 223 -3.06 13.67 -9.64
N MET A 224 -3.65 12.49 -9.39
CA MET A 224 -2.94 11.35 -8.80
C MET A 224 -2.14 10.62 -9.88
N PRO A 225 -0.80 10.50 -9.73
CA PRO A 225 0.06 9.94 -10.76
C PRO A 225 -0.05 8.41 -10.86
N SER A 226 0.24 7.88 -12.05
CA SER A 226 0.49 6.46 -12.27
C SER A 226 1.81 6.00 -11.66
N LEU A 227 1.99 4.70 -11.43
CA LEU A 227 3.29 4.16 -10.99
C LEU A 227 4.41 4.43 -12.00
N THR A 228 4.09 4.46 -13.30
CA THR A 228 5.07 4.86 -14.32
C THR A 228 5.61 6.26 -14.08
N GLN A 229 4.74 7.22 -13.77
CA GLN A 229 5.15 8.60 -13.43
C GLN A 229 5.92 8.64 -12.11
N VAL A 230 5.47 7.92 -11.09
CA VAL A 230 6.17 7.82 -9.79
C VAL A 230 7.58 7.25 -9.96
N PHE A 231 7.74 6.18 -10.75
CA PHE A 231 9.05 5.56 -10.98
C PHE A 231 9.97 6.49 -11.76
N ASN A 232 9.47 7.19 -12.78
CA ASN A 232 10.25 8.18 -13.50
C ASN A 232 10.72 9.32 -12.59
N SER A 233 9.88 9.76 -11.65
CA SER A 233 10.22 10.88 -10.77
C SER A 233 11.19 10.51 -9.63
N PHE A 234 11.14 9.27 -9.13
CA PHE A 234 11.84 8.91 -7.90
C PHE A 234 12.82 7.73 -8.00
N PHE A 235 12.73 6.92 -9.06
CA PHE A 235 13.65 5.80 -9.28
C PHE A 235 14.48 5.93 -10.55
N CYS A 236 14.28 7.03 -11.30
CA CYS A 236 15.11 7.41 -12.43
C CYS A 236 15.64 8.85 -12.26
N THR A 237 16.80 9.11 -12.85
CA THR A 237 17.35 10.45 -12.97
C THR A 237 16.58 11.27 -14.02
N ALA A 238 16.78 12.58 -14.11
CA ALA A 238 16.09 13.46 -15.04
C ALA A 238 16.29 13.07 -16.51
N ASP A 239 17.42 12.45 -16.85
CA ASP A 239 17.73 11.89 -18.18
C ASP A 239 17.21 10.46 -18.39
N GLY A 240 16.41 9.94 -17.46
CA GLY A 240 15.71 8.66 -17.57
C GLY A 240 16.56 7.42 -17.26
N VAL A 241 17.77 7.62 -16.69
CA VAL A 241 18.61 6.51 -16.24
C VAL A 241 18.12 5.99 -14.87
N THR A 242 18.07 4.68 -14.71
CA THR A 242 17.69 4.06 -13.44
C THR A 242 18.65 4.44 -12.32
N ALA A 243 18.11 5.02 -11.24
CA ALA A 243 18.88 5.56 -10.11
C ALA A 243 18.93 4.59 -8.89
N ILE A 244 18.31 3.41 -9.00
CA ILE A 244 18.32 2.38 -7.97
C ILE A 244 18.90 1.07 -8.49
N ASP A 245 19.45 0.24 -7.61
CA ASP A 245 20.06 -1.05 -7.94
C ASP A 245 19.14 -2.23 -7.60
N VAL A 246 18.18 -2.03 -6.71
CA VAL A 246 17.18 -3.01 -6.28
C VAL A 246 15.93 -2.27 -5.83
N LEU A 247 14.75 -2.83 -6.08
CA LEU A 247 13.48 -2.32 -5.59
C LEU A 247 12.89 -3.27 -4.55
N LEU A 248 12.53 -2.75 -3.38
CA LEU A 248 11.78 -3.44 -2.34
C LEU A 248 10.32 -3.02 -2.47
N ASN A 249 9.47 -3.93 -2.93
CA ASN A 249 8.04 -3.68 -3.06
C ASN A 249 7.31 -4.14 -1.81
N VAL A 250 6.65 -3.22 -1.11
CA VAL A 250 5.78 -3.49 0.04
C VAL A 250 4.30 -3.51 -0.36
N MET A 251 3.99 -2.98 -1.54
CA MET A 251 2.60 -2.96 -2.04
C MET A 251 2.12 -4.39 -2.33
N LYS A 252 0.86 -4.62 -2.01
CA LYS A 252 0.14 -5.86 -2.34
C LYS A 252 -0.43 -5.76 -3.75
N PHE A 253 -0.90 -6.87 -4.28
CA PHE A 253 -1.39 -7.02 -5.65
C PHE A 253 -0.29 -6.82 -6.71
N SER A 254 -0.65 -7.07 -7.95
CA SER A 254 0.23 -6.80 -9.09
C SER A 254 0.24 -5.29 -9.39
N MET A 255 1.42 -4.71 -9.60
CA MET A 255 1.60 -3.31 -9.99
C MET A 255 1.07 -3.05 -11.41
N THR A 256 1.00 -4.07 -12.26
CA THR A 256 0.47 -3.97 -13.63
C THR A 256 -1.05 -4.02 -13.67
N THR A 257 -1.71 -4.39 -12.58
CA THR A 257 -3.17 -4.35 -12.48
C THR A 257 -3.67 -2.90 -12.57
N GLY A 258 -4.72 -2.68 -13.38
CA GLY A 258 -5.30 -1.35 -13.56
C GLY A 258 -4.50 -0.40 -14.46
N GLY A 259 -3.47 -0.87 -15.17
CA GLY A 259 -2.74 -0.09 -16.17
C GLY A 259 -1.81 0.99 -15.62
N SER A 260 -1.53 0.99 -14.32
CA SER A 260 -0.68 2.00 -13.66
C SER A 260 0.79 1.94 -14.10
N ILE A 261 1.26 0.74 -14.42
CA ILE A 261 2.57 0.44 -14.98
C ILE A 261 2.46 -0.81 -15.87
N ASN A 262 3.35 -1.01 -16.83
CA ASN A 262 3.38 -2.22 -17.65
C ASN A 262 4.69 -3.00 -17.48
N LEU A 263 4.67 -4.29 -17.88
CA LEU A 263 5.83 -5.17 -17.76
C LEU A 263 7.03 -4.68 -18.56
N ASP A 264 6.82 -4.04 -19.71
CA ASP A 264 7.92 -3.56 -20.54
C ASP A 264 8.65 -2.41 -19.86
N TYR A 265 7.93 -1.58 -19.10
CA TYR A 265 8.55 -0.56 -18.27
C TYR A 265 9.38 -1.17 -17.13
N LEU A 266 8.86 -2.19 -16.44
CA LEU A 266 9.60 -2.90 -15.39
C LEU A 266 10.87 -3.59 -15.95
N LYS A 267 10.77 -4.19 -17.14
CA LYS A 267 11.94 -4.74 -17.85
C LYS A 267 12.96 -3.64 -18.18
N LYS A 268 12.50 -2.47 -18.64
CA LYS A 268 13.36 -1.31 -18.96
C LYS A 268 14.07 -0.79 -17.70
N LEU A 269 13.39 -0.76 -16.56
CA LEU A 269 13.99 -0.39 -15.28
C LEU A 269 15.20 -1.29 -14.92
N ASN A 270 15.13 -2.56 -15.33
CA ASN A 270 16.21 -3.55 -15.23
C ASN A 270 16.86 -3.65 -13.84
N VAL A 271 16.02 -3.73 -12.81
CA VAL A 271 16.45 -4.00 -11.43
C VAL A 271 15.68 -5.18 -10.85
N PRO A 272 16.28 -5.97 -9.95
CA PRO A 272 15.52 -6.98 -9.21
C PRO A 272 14.47 -6.31 -8.32
N VAL A 273 13.25 -6.85 -8.34
CA VAL A 273 12.16 -6.42 -7.47
C VAL A 273 11.93 -7.50 -6.41
N LEU A 274 12.18 -7.17 -5.15
CA LEU A 274 12.05 -8.09 -4.03
C LEU A 274 10.77 -7.74 -3.24
N ALA A 275 10.01 -8.77 -2.83
CA ALA A 275 8.82 -8.56 -2.03
C ALA A 275 9.17 -8.39 -0.54
N ALA A 276 8.70 -7.31 0.07
CA ALA A 276 8.79 -7.06 1.50
C ALA A 276 7.36 -7.08 2.07
N TYR A 277 6.96 -8.21 2.69
CA TYR A 277 5.57 -8.40 3.10
C TYR A 277 5.24 -7.73 4.43
N THR A 278 4.00 -7.25 4.56
CA THR A 278 3.36 -6.98 5.84
C THR A 278 2.27 -8.02 6.07
N THR A 279 2.30 -8.75 7.19
CA THR A 279 1.33 -9.82 7.49
C THR A 279 0.15 -9.29 8.29
N ILE A 280 -1.04 -9.84 8.02
CA ILE A 280 -2.27 -9.49 8.73
C ILE A 280 -2.31 -10.19 10.10
N ALA A 281 -1.69 -11.36 10.22
CA ALA A 281 -1.61 -12.08 11.47
C ALA A 281 -0.72 -11.34 12.48
N PRO A 282 -1.11 -11.26 13.77
CA PRO A 282 -0.23 -10.84 14.85
C PRO A 282 1.04 -11.69 14.91
N PHE A 283 2.14 -11.10 15.41
CA PHE A 283 3.44 -11.79 15.43
C PHE A 283 3.39 -13.13 16.18
N GLU A 284 2.76 -13.17 17.35
CA GLU A 284 2.71 -14.37 18.17
C GLU A 284 1.92 -15.51 17.49
N GLU A 285 0.79 -15.18 16.88
CA GLU A 285 0.01 -16.15 16.10
C GLU A 285 0.82 -16.67 14.90
N TRP A 286 1.47 -15.77 14.17
CA TRP A 286 2.30 -16.14 13.02
C TRP A 286 3.49 -17.02 13.42
N LYS A 287 4.14 -16.70 14.53
CA LYS A 287 5.33 -17.41 15.04
C LYS A 287 5.01 -18.85 15.43
N ASP A 288 3.85 -19.06 16.04
CA ASP A 288 3.43 -20.37 16.56
C ASP A 288 2.64 -21.18 15.53
N SER A 289 2.28 -20.58 14.38
CA SER A 289 1.55 -21.24 13.30
C SER A 289 2.49 -21.94 12.31
N PHE A 290 2.14 -23.17 11.93
CA PHE A 290 2.78 -23.88 10.82
C PHE A 290 2.26 -23.44 9.45
N GLU A 291 1.15 -22.69 9.39
CA GLU A 291 0.53 -22.23 8.14
C GLU A 291 1.26 -21.03 7.52
N GLY A 292 1.93 -20.22 8.34
CA GLY A 292 2.59 -18.99 7.90
C GLY A 292 1.57 -17.92 7.52
N MET A 293 1.56 -17.50 6.24
CA MET A 293 0.56 -16.58 5.69
C MET A 293 -0.69 -17.35 5.26
N ASN A 294 -1.87 -16.81 5.53
CA ASN A 294 -3.12 -17.42 5.09
C ASN A 294 -3.29 -17.34 3.55
N ALA A 295 -4.23 -18.11 2.99
CA ALA A 295 -4.43 -18.23 1.54
C ALA A 295 -4.71 -16.88 0.85
N MET A 296 -5.47 -15.98 1.49
CA MET A 296 -5.74 -14.64 0.95
C MET A 296 -4.47 -13.79 0.90
N GLU A 297 -3.68 -13.80 1.98
CA GLU A 297 -2.41 -13.06 2.03
C GLU A 297 -1.41 -13.58 1.00
N VAL A 298 -1.31 -14.89 0.85
CA VAL A 298 -0.47 -15.52 -0.20
C VAL A 298 -0.91 -15.05 -1.58
N SER A 299 -2.22 -15.04 -1.84
CA SER A 299 -2.75 -14.59 -3.14
C SER A 299 -2.35 -13.15 -3.45
N ILE A 300 -2.63 -12.21 -2.55
CA ILE A 300 -2.45 -10.77 -2.81
C ILE A 300 -1.02 -10.28 -2.62
N SER A 301 -0.22 -10.95 -1.79
CA SER A 301 1.15 -10.50 -1.45
C SER A 301 2.25 -11.31 -2.16
N VAL A 302 1.95 -12.51 -2.64
CA VAL A 302 2.91 -13.41 -3.31
C VAL A 302 2.49 -13.67 -4.74
N SER A 303 1.34 -14.37 -4.93
CA SER A 303 0.97 -14.90 -6.25
C SER A 303 0.70 -13.79 -7.28
N LEU A 304 -0.08 -12.76 -6.92
CA LEU A 304 -0.33 -11.65 -7.83
C LEU A 304 0.93 -10.82 -8.14
N PRO A 305 1.79 -10.46 -7.17
CA PRO A 305 3.05 -9.79 -7.47
C PRO A 305 4.04 -10.60 -8.31
N GLU A 306 4.00 -11.94 -8.26
CA GLU A 306 4.85 -12.79 -9.11
C GLU A 306 4.58 -12.59 -10.60
N PHE A 307 3.37 -12.18 -11.02
CA PHE A 307 3.10 -11.82 -12.42
C PHE A 307 3.91 -10.60 -12.89
N ASP A 308 4.36 -9.75 -11.98
CA ASP A 308 5.24 -8.61 -12.27
C ASP A 308 6.73 -8.99 -12.20
N GLY A 309 7.07 -10.24 -11.94
CA GLY A 309 8.44 -10.70 -11.75
C GLY A 309 9.01 -10.40 -10.36
N ILE A 310 8.17 -10.14 -9.37
CA ILE A 310 8.59 -9.90 -7.98
C ILE A 310 8.97 -11.21 -7.33
N ILE A 311 10.16 -11.26 -6.70
CA ILE A 311 10.78 -12.47 -6.17
C ILE A 311 11.22 -12.32 -4.71
N HIS A 312 11.60 -13.43 -4.08
CA HIS A 312 12.32 -13.51 -2.81
C HIS A 312 11.67 -12.80 -1.63
N GLY A 313 10.39 -13.05 -1.38
CA GLY A 313 9.64 -12.43 -0.30
C GLY A 313 10.18 -12.67 1.11
N VAL A 314 10.09 -11.63 1.95
CA VAL A 314 10.38 -11.69 3.39
C VAL A 314 9.28 -10.96 4.15
N PRO A 315 8.61 -11.59 5.14
CA PRO A 315 7.68 -10.89 6.02
C PRO A 315 8.45 -9.99 6.98
N ILE A 316 8.38 -8.68 6.77
CA ILE A 316 9.17 -7.68 7.51
C ILE A 316 8.42 -7.05 8.68
N ALA A 317 7.08 -7.07 8.64
CA ALA A 317 6.25 -6.47 9.67
C ALA A 317 4.97 -7.27 9.87
N HIS A 318 4.44 -7.21 11.10
CA HIS A 318 3.22 -7.89 11.53
C HIS A 318 2.21 -6.90 12.06
N LYS A 319 0.93 -7.18 11.82
CA LYS A 319 -0.16 -6.43 12.38
C LYS A 319 -0.17 -6.55 13.91
N LYS A 320 -0.35 -5.41 14.59
CA LYS A 320 -0.62 -5.33 16.01
C LYS A 320 -1.86 -4.50 16.25
N ILE A 321 -2.77 -5.01 17.06
CA ILE A 321 -3.91 -4.26 17.57
C ILE A 321 -3.46 -3.67 18.91
N LEU A 322 -3.54 -2.35 19.04
CA LEU A 322 -3.19 -1.62 20.27
C LEU A 322 -4.37 -1.66 21.25
N GLU A 323 -4.11 -1.32 22.52
CA GLU A 323 -5.14 -1.32 23.58
C GLU A 323 -6.33 -0.40 23.27
N ASN A 324 -6.11 0.70 22.55
CA ASN A 324 -7.15 1.61 22.07
C ASN A 324 -7.90 1.13 20.82
N GLY A 325 -7.63 -0.09 20.34
CA GLY A 325 -8.21 -0.67 19.12
C GLY A 325 -7.57 -0.20 17.80
N ASP A 326 -6.59 0.71 17.84
CA ASP A 326 -5.84 1.10 16.64
C ASP A 326 -4.97 -0.06 16.13
N VAL A 327 -4.72 -0.07 14.83
CA VAL A 327 -3.94 -1.11 14.16
C VAL A 327 -2.63 -0.52 13.65
N ARG A 328 -1.52 -1.14 14.00
CA ARG A 328 -0.18 -0.77 13.52
C ARG A 328 0.53 -1.97 12.91
N TYR A 329 1.45 -1.68 11.98
CA TYR A 329 2.36 -2.69 11.46
C TYR A 329 3.73 -2.51 12.11
N LEU A 330 4.04 -3.39 13.07
CA LEU A 330 5.33 -3.34 13.78
C LEU A 330 6.38 -4.17 13.04
N PRO A 331 7.61 -3.64 12.90
CA PRO A 331 8.70 -4.35 12.25
C PRO A 331 9.16 -5.55 13.05
N ASN A 332 9.46 -6.64 12.36
CA ASN A 332 10.26 -7.73 12.90
C ASN A 332 11.72 -7.45 12.54
N MET A 333 12.52 -7.01 13.51
CA MET A 333 13.89 -6.54 13.25
C MET A 333 14.82 -7.61 12.69
N GLU A 334 14.65 -8.88 13.04
CA GLU A 334 15.40 -9.99 12.42
C GLU A 334 15.11 -10.08 10.93
N ARG A 335 13.84 -9.98 10.56
CA ARG A 335 13.38 -10.05 9.17
C ARG A 335 13.74 -8.79 8.37
N VAL A 336 13.64 -7.62 8.99
CA VAL A 336 14.11 -6.34 8.42
C VAL A 336 15.60 -6.44 8.09
N LYS A 337 16.43 -6.88 9.02
CA LYS A 337 17.87 -7.10 8.81
C LYS A 337 18.17 -8.11 7.71
N ARG A 338 17.41 -9.21 7.67
CA ARG A 338 17.51 -10.22 6.60
C ARG A 338 17.15 -9.62 5.24
N MET A 339 16.09 -8.80 5.16
CA MET A 339 15.66 -8.16 3.92
C MET A 339 16.69 -7.14 3.45
N ALA A 340 17.18 -6.28 4.33
CA ALA A 340 18.24 -5.31 4.01
C ALA A 340 19.53 -5.99 3.51
N SER A 341 19.95 -7.08 4.16
CA SER A 341 21.09 -7.87 3.72
C SER A 341 20.88 -8.52 2.33
N LYS A 342 19.66 -8.98 2.05
CA LYS A 342 19.29 -9.54 0.74
C LYS A 342 19.32 -8.46 -0.32
N ALA A 343 18.72 -7.29 -0.04
CA ALA A 343 18.74 -6.13 -0.93
C ALA A 343 20.17 -5.68 -1.26
N LYS A 344 21.03 -5.56 -0.24
CA LYS A 344 22.45 -5.24 -0.44
C LYS A 344 23.15 -6.22 -1.38
N LYS A 345 22.95 -7.53 -1.19
CA LYS A 345 23.59 -8.56 -2.03
C LYS A 345 23.13 -8.46 -3.48
N TRP A 346 21.83 -8.24 -3.72
CA TRP A 346 21.30 -8.04 -5.05
C TRP A 346 21.81 -6.75 -5.70
N ALA A 347 21.82 -5.64 -4.97
CA ALA A 347 22.34 -4.36 -5.45
C ALA A 347 23.83 -4.46 -5.84
N MET A 348 24.65 -5.06 -4.96
CA MET A 348 26.10 -5.25 -5.21
C MET A 348 26.37 -6.18 -6.40
N LEU A 349 25.50 -7.16 -6.68
CA LEU A 349 25.67 -8.07 -7.81
C LEU A 349 25.67 -7.31 -9.15
N ARG A 350 24.93 -6.20 -9.24
CA ARG A 350 24.88 -5.33 -10.41
C ARG A 350 26.23 -4.65 -10.70
N HIS A 351 26.97 -4.28 -9.65
CA HIS A 351 28.26 -3.58 -9.75
C HIS A 351 29.45 -4.52 -9.85
N LYS A 352 29.20 -5.85 -9.74
CA LYS A 352 30.26 -6.84 -9.76
C LYS A 352 30.58 -7.29 -11.20
N ALA A 353 31.85 -7.27 -11.58
CA ALA A 353 32.29 -7.81 -12.86
C ALA A 353 31.89 -9.30 -12.99
N ASN A 354 31.59 -9.76 -14.19
CA ASN A 354 31.16 -11.15 -14.42
C ASN A 354 32.22 -12.14 -13.96
N SER A 355 33.49 -11.87 -14.19
CA SER A 355 34.62 -12.69 -13.74
C SER A 355 34.74 -12.85 -12.21
N GLU A 356 34.13 -11.94 -11.45
CA GLU A 356 34.14 -12.00 -9.98
C GLU A 356 32.90 -12.66 -9.38
N LYS A 357 31.88 -12.95 -10.21
CA LYS A 357 30.64 -13.58 -9.78
C LYS A 357 30.89 -15.07 -9.53
N LYS A 358 30.44 -15.55 -8.36
CA LYS A 358 30.46 -16.98 -8.03
C LYS A 358 29.09 -17.58 -8.32
N ILE A 359 29.05 -18.56 -9.21
CA ILE A 359 27.82 -19.21 -9.67
C ILE A 359 27.86 -20.67 -9.23
N ALA A 360 26.75 -21.15 -8.66
CA ALA A 360 26.54 -22.55 -8.33
C ALA A 360 25.40 -23.10 -9.20
N ILE A 361 25.63 -24.20 -9.87
CA ILE A 361 24.62 -24.96 -10.62
C ILE A 361 24.31 -26.21 -9.81
N ILE A 362 23.06 -26.36 -9.36
CA ILE A 362 22.62 -27.47 -8.53
C ILE A 362 21.83 -28.44 -9.40
N PHE A 363 22.27 -29.70 -9.40
CA PHE A 363 21.60 -30.80 -10.12
C PHE A 363 20.61 -31.51 -9.21
N HIS A 364 19.44 -31.75 -9.71
CA HIS A 364 18.48 -32.64 -9.09
C HIS A 364 18.95 -34.10 -9.23
N ASN A 365 18.82 -34.90 -8.17
CA ASN A 365 19.12 -36.33 -8.17
C ASN A 365 18.11 -37.07 -7.27
N TYR A 366 16.95 -37.37 -7.82
CA TYR A 366 15.90 -38.12 -7.13
C TYR A 366 15.20 -39.11 -8.04
N PRO A 367 14.97 -40.38 -7.61
CA PRO A 367 15.62 -41.05 -6.48
C PRO A 367 17.15 -41.06 -6.62
N PRO A 368 17.93 -41.06 -5.51
CA PRO A 368 19.38 -40.87 -5.53
C PRO A 368 20.08 -42.07 -6.20
N ARG A 369 20.44 -41.91 -7.47
CA ARG A 369 21.20 -42.87 -8.28
C ARG A 369 22.05 -42.10 -9.28
N ASN A 370 23.21 -42.64 -9.66
CA ASN A 370 24.09 -41.99 -10.64
C ASN A 370 23.38 -41.75 -12.01
N SER A 371 22.47 -42.64 -12.40
CA SER A 371 21.70 -42.53 -13.62
C SER A 371 20.65 -41.39 -13.58
N ASN A 372 20.34 -40.87 -12.40
CA ASN A 372 19.30 -39.86 -12.20
C ASN A 372 19.87 -38.46 -11.98
N ILE A 373 21.20 -38.31 -11.99
CA ILE A 373 21.84 -36.99 -11.82
C ILE A 373 21.40 -36.08 -12.97
N GLY A 374 20.71 -34.99 -12.61
CA GLY A 374 20.21 -34.02 -13.57
C GLY A 374 19.05 -34.52 -14.45
N SER A 375 18.42 -35.65 -14.09
CA SER A 375 17.29 -36.18 -14.90
C SER A 375 16.09 -35.22 -14.83
N ALA A 376 15.58 -34.80 -15.97
CA ALA A 376 14.37 -34.03 -16.12
C ALA A 376 13.65 -34.43 -17.41
N ILE A 377 12.33 -34.59 -17.35
CA ILE A 377 11.55 -35.01 -18.50
C ILE A 377 11.66 -33.94 -19.61
N GLY A 378 12.10 -34.40 -20.81
CA GLY A 378 12.20 -33.54 -21.98
C GLY A 378 13.41 -32.58 -22.00
N LEU A 379 14.32 -32.66 -21.05
CA LEU A 379 15.52 -31.81 -20.98
C LEU A 379 16.79 -32.67 -21.13
N ASP A 380 17.64 -32.35 -22.09
CA ASP A 380 19.03 -32.79 -22.10
C ASP A 380 19.84 -31.88 -21.16
N THR A 381 19.95 -32.31 -19.90
CA THR A 381 20.59 -31.54 -18.84
C THR A 381 22.09 -31.35 -19.09
N ILE A 382 22.79 -32.36 -19.60
CA ILE A 382 24.23 -32.30 -19.86
C ILE A 382 24.54 -31.31 -20.96
N GLU A 383 23.84 -31.40 -22.10
CA GLU A 383 24.00 -30.45 -23.19
C GLU A 383 23.56 -29.02 -22.80
N SER A 384 22.48 -28.89 -22.01
CA SER A 384 22.04 -27.59 -21.46
C SER A 384 23.13 -26.91 -20.65
N ILE A 385 23.78 -27.66 -19.75
CA ILE A 385 24.87 -27.13 -18.91
C ILE A 385 26.07 -26.76 -19.76
N ARG A 386 26.46 -27.63 -20.72
CA ARG A 386 27.55 -27.33 -21.66
C ARG A 386 27.32 -25.98 -22.35
N ARG A 387 26.09 -25.74 -22.83
CA ARG A 387 25.70 -24.46 -23.48
C ARG A 387 25.74 -23.29 -22.50
N VAL A 388 25.21 -23.47 -21.27
CA VAL A 388 25.26 -22.44 -20.24
C VAL A 388 26.70 -22.04 -19.90
N LEU A 389 27.57 -23.01 -19.68
CA LEU A 389 29.00 -22.79 -19.39
C LEU A 389 29.72 -22.11 -20.56
N ALA A 390 29.43 -22.50 -21.81
CA ALA A 390 29.97 -21.83 -22.99
C ALA A 390 29.53 -20.36 -23.06
N ALA A 391 28.24 -20.07 -22.89
CA ALA A 391 27.70 -18.73 -22.90
C ALA A 391 28.24 -17.85 -21.74
N MET A 392 28.47 -18.44 -20.57
CA MET A 392 29.13 -17.75 -19.44
C MET A 392 30.57 -17.37 -19.79
N ARG A 393 31.32 -18.29 -20.41
CA ARG A 393 32.71 -18.03 -20.84
C ARG A 393 32.79 -16.93 -21.87
N GLU A 394 31.84 -16.85 -22.82
CA GLU A 394 31.78 -15.81 -23.85
C GLU A 394 31.48 -14.42 -23.27
N ARG A 395 30.79 -14.35 -22.13
CA ARG A 395 30.38 -13.11 -21.49
C ARG A 395 31.30 -12.67 -20.32
N GLY A 396 32.40 -13.36 -20.09
CA GLY A 396 33.36 -13.08 -19.01
C GLY A 396 32.91 -13.67 -17.71
#